data_050e5c0dc8b124988b67259bbee8ab3f
#
_entry.id   050e5c0dc8b124988b67259bbee8ab3f
#
_cell.length_a   1.000
_cell.length_b   1.000
_cell.length_c   1.000
_cell.angle_alpha   90.00
_cell.angle_beta   90.00
_cell.angle_gamma   90.00
#
_symmetry.space_group_name_H-M   'P 1'
#
loop_
_entity.id
_entity.type
_entity.pdbx_description
1 polymer ?
#
loop_
_entity_poly.entity_id
_entity_poly.type
_entity_poly.pdbx_seq_one_letter_code
_entity_poly.pdbx_strand_id
1 'polypeptide(L)'
;MLFIHQFPDWTHFRFENRRVLDALGKTRFEEGRLAGLLTFVGSKDLETEIIAEDIVANFAIDGHSLNIEDVKKELVLRSQAHTVHIRNYLGAIENCMNPLTPERLLGWHSALTGSRTAGYREDAYEISSADMRFAGPGPERLQTETGHFFDWFESSPMDGIIKAAIAHFWFLTISPFREGNGRLVRTITALQLCRAQKTNHLQFPLNKQIFENREEYFRALNKAQCGNGDLTDWILWFLTQIDEAIEKRKESIQTEIRHAMFMNKISGTPIGEREQQLLEASLAGTIPQEFTAKDVAKIFGTSHDTALREIQSLIKKGMVKANQKGGRSQRYSLVE
;
A
#
# COMPACT_ATOMS: atom_id res chain seq x y z
N MET A 1 -29.64 -8.31 14.94
CA MET A 1 -28.24 -8.77 14.82
C MET A 1 -27.47 -8.00 15.87
N LEU A 2 -26.67 -8.67 16.71
CA LEU A 2 -25.85 -8.01 17.72
C LEU A 2 -24.46 -7.74 17.13
N PHE A 3 -23.88 -6.59 17.49
CA PHE A 3 -22.51 -6.26 17.14
C PHE A 3 -21.59 -6.57 18.32
N ILE A 4 -20.33 -6.85 18.03
CA ILE A 4 -19.34 -7.26 19.02
C ILE A 4 -19.27 -6.31 20.23
N HIS A 5 -19.31 -4.99 20.02
CA HIS A 5 -19.24 -3.98 21.09
C HIS A 5 -20.45 -3.97 22.04
N GLN A 6 -21.48 -4.75 21.77
CA GLN A 6 -22.65 -4.91 22.63
C GLN A 6 -22.47 -6.02 23.68
N PHE A 7 -21.40 -6.81 23.57
CA PHE A 7 -21.03 -7.79 24.60
C PHE A 7 -20.21 -7.13 25.73
N PRO A 8 -20.36 -7.55 26.98
CA PRO A 8 -19.67 -6.93 28.12
C PRO A 8 -18.17 -6.91 28.00
N ASP A 9 -17.57 -7.99 27.51
CA ASP A 9 -16.11 -8.19 27.43
C ASP A 9 -15.59 -8.10 26.00
N TRP A 10 -16.21 -7.28 25.15
CA TRP A 10 -15.94 -7.23 23.72
C TRP A 10 -14.50 -6.89 23.36
N THR A 11 -13.75 -6.24 24.23
CA THR A 11 -12.33 -5.87 24.02
C THR A 11 -11.35 -7.01 24.33
N HIS A 12 -11.84 -8.15 24.88
CA HIS A 12 -11.06 -9.36 25.09
C HIS A 12 -11.03 -10.21 23.82
N PHE A 13 -10.33 -9.73 22.82
CA PHE A 13 -10.22 -10.44 21.55
C PHE A 13 -9.43 -11.73 21.68
N ARG A 14 -9.91 -12.77 20.98
CA ARG A 14 -9.31 -14.09 20.93
C ARG A 14 -8.97 -14.42 19.49
N PHE A 15 -7.99 -15.29 19.30
CA PHE A 15 -7.67 -15.89 18.00
C PHE A 15 -7.01 -17.26 18.20
N GLU A 16 -7.09 -18.10 17.17
CA GLU A 16 -6.46 -19.41 17.14
C GLU A 16 -4.95 -19.25 16.92
N ASN A 17 -4.20 -19.33 18.03
CA ASN A 17 -2.76 -19.06 18.06
C ASN A 17 -1.99 -19.84 16.99
N ARG A 18 -2.29 -21.14 16.80
CA ARG A 18 -1.55 -21.98 15.86
C ARG A 18 -1.67 -21.44 14.43
N ARG A 19 -2.89 -21.19 13.95
CA ARG A 19 -3.13 -20.70 12.59
C ARG A 19 -2.52 -19.31 12.36
N VAL A 20 -2.68 -18.43 13.35
CA VAL A 20 -2.17 -17.05 13.26
C VAL A 20 -0.65 -17.02 13.32
N LEU A 21 0.00 -17.81 14.20
CA LEU A 21 1.46 -17.83 14.30
C LEU A 21 2.11 -18.47 13.07
N ASP A 22 1.50 -19.52 12.49
CA ASP A 22 1.99 -20.10 11.23
C ASP A 22 1.97 -19.06 10.09
N ALA A 23 0.85 -18.32 9.94
CA ALA A 23 0.74 -17.25 8.95
C ALA A 23 1.71 -16.09 9.24
N LEU A 24 1.81 -15.64 10.50
CA LEU A 24 2.73 -14.59 10.90
C LEU A 24 4.20 -14.95 10.61
N GLY A 25 4.58 -16.23 10.85
CA GLY A 25 5.92 -16.71 10.54
C GLY A 25 6.27 -16.52 9.05
N LYS A 26 5.33 -16.84 8.16
CA LYS A 26 5.48 -16.59 6.72
C LYS A 26 5.61 -15.09 6.43
N THR A 27 4.72 -14.26 6.95
CA THR A 27 4.73 -12.81 6.74
C THR A 27 6.06 -12.19 7.22
N ARG A 28 6.56 -12.59 8.40
CA ARG A 28 7.85 -12.11 8.92
C ARG A 28 9.04 -12.53 8.05
N PHE A 29 9.01 -13.74 7.50
CA PHE A 29 10.03 -14.19 6.55
C PHE A 29 10.04 -13.33 5.28
N GLU A 30 8.86 -13.05 4.71
CA GLU A 30 8.75 -12.24 3.50
C GLU A 30 9.10 -10.76 3.75
N GLU A 31 8.75 -10.19 4.92
CA GLU A 31 9.24 -8.87 5.35
C GLU A 31 10.77 -8.81 5.39
N GLY A 32 11.40 -9.83 5.98
CA GLY A 32 12.86 -9.89 6.06
C GLY A 32 13.51 -9.95 4.67
N ARG A 33 12.92 -10.71 3.74
CA ARG A 33 13.38 -10.75 2.35
C ARG A 33 13.24 -9.41 1.64
N LEU A 34 12.11 -8.74 1.81
CA LEU A 34 11.88 -7.40 1.24
C LEU A 34 12.87 -6.38 1.82
N ALA A 35 13.04 -6.36 3.14
CA ALA A 35 14.00 -5.48 3.79
C ALA A 35 15.44 -5.69 3.26
N GLY A 36 15.84 -6.95 3.04
CA GLY A 36 17.11 -7.29 2.40
C GLY A 36 17.23 -6.71 0.99
N LEU A 37 16.18 -6.84 0.15
CA LEU A 37 16.19 -6.27 -1.20
C LEU A 37 16.29 -4.74 -1.18
N LEU A 38 15.57 -4.08 -0.29
CA LEU A 38 15.55 -2.62 -0.16
C LEU A 38 16.93 -2.05 0.22
N THR A 39 17.79 -2.79 0.90
CA THR A 39 19.15 -2.34 1.21
C THR A 39 20.03 -2.18 -0.05
N PHE A 40 19.74 -2.92 -1.12
CA PHE A 40 20.48 -2.85 -2.38
C PHE A 40 19.95 -1.81 -3.36
N VAL A 41 18.65 -1.46 -3.27
CA VAL A 41 17.97 -0.64 -4.27
C VAL A 41 17.75 0.79 -3.80
N GLY A 42 17.91 1.05 -2.51
CA GLY A 42 17.64 2.32 -1.80
C GLY A 42 17.64 3.60 -2.64
N SER A 43 16.54 3.86 -3.35
CA SER A 43 16.33 5.10 -4.09
C SER A 43 15.19 5.88 -3.43
N LYS A 44 15.40 7.19 -3.24
CA LYS A 44 14.36 8.09 -2.70
C LYS A 44 13.12 8.13 -3.60
N ASP A 45 13.30 7.90 -4.88
CA ASP A 45 12.20 7.89 -5.85
C ASP A 45 11.24 6.72 -5.57
N LEU A 46 11.78 5.55 -5.22
CA LEU A 46 11.01 4.38 -4.82
C LEU A 46 10.23 4.56 -3.53
N GLU A 47 10.82 5.23 -2.54
CA GLU A 47 10.14 5.57 -1.31
C GLU A 47 8.98 6.55 -1.58
N THR A 48 9.21 7.54 -2.44
CA THR A 48 8.19 8.52 -2.85
C THR A 48 7.02 7.84 -3.57
N GLU A 49 7.32 6.88 -4.45
CA GLU A 49 6.32 6.10 -5.18
C GLU A 49 5.41 5.33 -4.23
N ILE A 50 5.98 4.54 -3.32
CA ILE A 50 5.21 3.74 -2.35
C ILE A 50 4.30 4.63 -1.51
N ILE A 51 4.84 5.72 -0.98
CA ILE A 51 4.09 6.63 -0.12
C ILE A 51 2.95 7.27 -0.90
N ALA A 52 3.21 7.69 -2.15
CA ALA A 52 2.19 8.29 -3.01
C ALA A 52 1.05 7.30 -3.32
N GLU A 53 1.39 6.08 -3.73
CA GLU A 53 0.42 5.01 -3.99
C GLU A 53 -0.43 4.70 -2.76
N ASP A 54 0.20 4.62 -1.60
CA ASP A 54 -0.48 4.28 -0.35
C ASP A 54 -1.41 5.40 0.12
N ILE A 55 -1.01 6.68 -0.03
CA ILE A 55 -1.86 7.84 0.26
C ILE A 55 -3.06 7.89 -0.68
N VAL A 56 -2.83 7.76 -2.00
CA VAL A 56 -3.91 7.79 -3.00
C VAL A 56 -4.93 6.70 -2.69
N ALA A 57 -4.47 5.48 -2.42
CA ALA A 57 -5.33 4.36 -2.08
C ALA A 57 -6.07 4.57 -0.75
N ASN A 58 -5.43 5.16 0.26
CA ASN A 58 -6.07 5.51 1.53
C ASN A 58 -7.32 6.37 1.32
N PHE A 59 -7.29 7.29 0.37
CA PHE A 59 -8.44 8.12 0.04
C PHE A 59 -9.45 7.39 -0.86
N ALA A 60 -8.96 6.60 -1.83
CA ALA A 60 -9.80 5.89 -2.79
C ALA A 60 -10.70 4.82 -2.14
N ILE A 61 -10.27 4.17 -1.05
CA ILE A 61 -11.07 3.22 -0.28
C ILE A 61 -12.38 3.86 0.18
N ASP A 62 -12.35 5.13 0.58
CA ASP A 62 -13.52 5.90 1.05
C ASP A 62 -14.22 6.65 -0.10
N GLY A 63 -13.85 6.43 -1.35
CA GLY A 63 -14.47 7.05 -2.53
C GLY A 63 -13.94 8.44 -2.88
N HIS A 64 -12.83 8.87 -2.30
CA HIS A 64 -12.16 10.13 -2.65
C HIS A 64 -11.05 9.88 -3.67
N SER A 65 -10.95 10.75 -4.69
CA SER A 65 -9.91 10.66 -5.72
C SER A 65 -8.81 11.68 -5.49
N LEU A 66 -7.56 11.22 -5.51
CA LEU A 66 -6.37 12.07 -5.53
C LEU A 66 -5.56 11.77 -6.79
N ASN A 67 -4.94 12.81 -7.38
CA ASN A 67 -4.02 12.61 -8.49
C ASN A 67 -2.65 12.20 -7.95
N ILE A 68 -2.13 11.06 -8.38
CA ILE A 68 -0.86 10.51 -7.88
C ILE A 68 0.34 11.42 -8.20
N GLU A 69 0.34 12.07 -9.37
CA GLU A 69 1.44 12.95 -9.76
C GLU A 69 1.48 14.23 -8.92
N ASP A 70 0.32 14.73 -8.49
CA ASP A 70 0.26 15.87 -7.59
C ASP A 70 0.74 15.47 -6.18
N VAL A 71 0.37 14.28 -5.70
CA VAL A 71 0.87 13.74 -4.43
C VAL A 71 2.40 13.57 -4.49
N LYS A 72 2.94 12.98 -5.57
CA LYS A 72 4.40 12.83 -5.76
C LYS A 72 5.13 14.18 -5.75
N LYS A 73 4.60 15.19 -6.46
CA LYS A 73 5.17 16.55 -6.46
C LYS A 73 5.22 17.14 -5.06
N GLU A 74 4.13 17.00 -4.30
CA GLU A 74 4.09 17.47 -2.91
C GLU A 74 5.13 16.76 -2.04
N LEU A 75 5.28 15.44 -2.16
CA LEU A 75 6.27 14.65 -1.43
C LEU A 75 7.71 15.08 -1.73
N VAL A 76 8.03 15.34 -3.00
CA VAL A 76 9.38 15.77 -3.44
C VAL A 76 9.69 17.20 -2.97
N LEU A 77 8.75 18.12 -3.12
CA LEU A 77 8.95 19.53 -2.80
C LEU A 77 9.13 19.77 -1.30
N ARG A 78 8.75 18.83 -0.42
CA ARG A 78 8.76 19.00 1.06
C ARG A 78 8.25 20.38 1.49
N SER A 79 7.36 20.97 0.68
CA SER A 79 6.92 22.34 0.89
C SER A 79 6.02 22.40 2.13
N GLN A 80 6.05 23.53 2.83
CA GLN A 80 5.11 23.79 3.93
C GLN A 80 3.64 23.81 3.46
N ALA A 81 3.43 23.73 2.15
CA ALA A 81 2.14 23.72 1.46
C ALA A 81 1.58 22.31 1.19
N HIS A 82 2.15 21.26 1.82
CA HIS A 82 1.48 19.96 1.76
C HIS A 82 0.04 20.09 2.20
N THR A 83 -0.86 19.51 1.43
CA THR A 83 -2.23 19.33 1.92
C THR A 83 -2.15 18.66 3.29
N VAL A 84 -2.91 19.18 4.22
CA VAL A 84 -2.75 18.83 5.65
C VAL A 84 -2.85 17.34 5.91
N HIS A 85 -3.59 16.59 5.06
CA HIS A 85 -3.73 15.13 5.19
C HIS A 85 -2.47 14.36 4.80
N ILE A 86 -1.75 14.79 3.76
CA ILE A 86 -0.46 14.18 3.37
C ILE A 86 0.55 14.38 4.50
N ARG A 87 0.60 15.58 5.07
CA ARG A 87 1.47 15.89 6.20
C ARG A 87 1.19 15.01 7.41
N ASN A 88 -0.08 14.78 7.74
CA ASN A 88 -0.45 13.92 8.86
C ASN A 88 -0.03 12.47 8.64
N TYR A 89 -0.25 11.96 7.43
CA TYR A 89 0.15 10.60 7.08
C TYR A 89 1.68 10.43 7.17
N LEU A 90 2.44 11.34 6.56
CA LEU A 90 3.89 11.35 6.65
C LEU A 90 4.37 11.51 8.09
N GLY A 91 3.83 12.46 8.83
CA GLY A 91 4.19 12.69 10.22
C GLY A 91 3.87 11.51 11.14
N ALA A 92 2.86 10.70 10.80
CA ALA A 92 2.57 9.46 11.52
C ALA A 92 3.67 8.41 11.30
N ILE A 93 4.14 8.27 10.07
CA ILE A 93 5.18 7.32 9.68
C ILE A 93 6.55 7.77 10.18
N GLU A 94 6.96 8.99 9.87
CA GLU A 94 8.27 9.54 10.27
C GLU A 94 8.45 9.59 11.79
N ASN A 95 7.35 9.83 12.53
CA ASN A 95 7.33 9.87 13.99
C ASN A 95 6.57 8.67 14.58
N CYS A 96 6.72 7.51 14.00
CA CYS A 96 5.97 6.32 14.41
C CYS A 96 6.29 5.86 15.84
N MET A 97 7.49 6.15 16.35
CA MET A 97 7.90 5.82 17.72
C MET A 97 7.27 6.71 18.78
N ASN A 98 6.73 7.89 18.39
CA ASN A 98 6.04 8.75 19.34
C ASN A 98 4.68 8.15 19.72
N PRO A 99 4.26 8.22 21.00
CA PRO A 99 2.98 7.67 21.44
C PRO A 99 1.79 8.18 20.63
N LEU A 100 0.84 7.30 20.40
CA LEU A 100 -0.46 7.67 19.85
C LEU A 100 -1.33 8.14 21.03
N THR A 101 -1.51 9.46 21.15
CA THR A 101 -2.32 10.08 22.21
C THR A 101 -3.66 10.57 21.65
N PRO A 102 -4.67 10.80 22.54
CA PRO A 102 -5.93 11.43 22.12
C PRO A 102 -5.72 12.75 21.38
N GLU A 103 -4.81 13.60 21.87
CA GLU A 103 -4.51 14.91 21.27
C GLU A 103 -3.92 14.76 19.86
N ARG A 104 -3.02 13.78 19.68
CA ARG A 104 -2.41 13.47 18.37
C ARG A 104 -3.48 13.01 17.38
N LEU A 105 -4.36 12.10 17.81
CA LEU A 105 -5.46 11.61 16.99
C LEU A 105 -6.47 12.72 16.63
N LEU A 106 -6.87 13.53 17.61
CA LEU A 106 -7.78 14.67 17.40
C LEU A 106 -7.16 15.70 16.44
N GLY A 107 -5.85 15.95 16.57
CA GLY A 107 -5.10 16.80 15.64
C GLY A 107 -5.14 16.26 14.21
N TRP A 108 -4.95 14.95 14.01
CA TRP A 108 -5.08 14.33 12.69
C TRP A 108 -6.49 14.42 12.13
N HIS A 109 -7.50 14.19 12.96
CA HIS A 109 -8.90 14.30 12.55
C HIS A 109 -9.26 15.72 12.13
N SER A 110 -8.92 16.73 12.96
CA SER A 110 -9.13 18.15 12.62
C SER A 110 -8.50 18.53 11.30
N ALA A 111 -7.28 18.09 11.09
CA ALA A 111 -6.56 18.34 9.85
C ALA A 111 -7.18 17.64 8.64
N LEU A 112 -7.69 16.42 8.83
CA LEU A 112 -8.33 15.62 7.77
C LEU A 112 -9.67 16.23 7.32
N THR A 113 -10.45 16.76 8.24
CA THR A 113 -11.80 17.28 7.99
C THR A 113 -11.86 18.78 7.81
N GLY A 114 -10.77 19.50 8.13
CA GLY A 114 -10.77 20.97 8.19
C GLY A 114 -11.59 21.54 9.37
N SER A 115 -12.04 20.69 10.28
CA SER A 115 -12.82 21.09 11.46
C SER A 115 -11.95 21.84 12.46
N ARG A 116 -12.45 22.97 12.95
CA ARG A 116 -11.81 23.74 14.03
C ARG A 116 -12.13 23.18 15.43
N THR A 117 -13.16 22.34 15.55
CA THR A 117 -13.58 21.69 16.79
C THR A 117 -13.13 20.24 16.77
N ALA A 118 -12.09 19.96 17.54
CA ALA A 118 -11.63 18.58 17.73
C ALA A 118 -12.51 17.91 18.79
N GLY A 119 -13.21 16.84 18.43
CA GLY A 119 -14.07 16.10 19.37
C GLY A 119 -14.58 14.80 18.77
N TYR A 120 -14.99 13.90 19.64
CA TYR A 120 -15.69 12.70 19.23
C TYR A 120 -17.11 13.05 18.80
N ARG A 121 -17.73 12.17 18.03
CA ARG A 121 -19.13 12.33 17.61
C ARG A 121 -20.09 12.34 18.83
N GLU A 122 -21.12 13.15 18.71
CA GLU A 122 -22.19 13.26 19.70
C GLU A 122 -23.45 12.47 19.29
N ASP A 123 -23.46 11.99 18.03
CA ASP A 123 -24.57 11.25 17.43
C ASP A 123 -24.27 9.76 17.31
N ALA A 124 -25.32 8.96 17.11
CA ALA A 124 -25.16 7.55 16.74
C ALA A 124 -24.41 7.42 15.41
N TYR A 125 -23.63 6.36 15.29
CA TYR A 125 -22.86 6.05 14.09
C TYR A 125 -23.40 4.77 13.47
N GLU A 126 -23.91 4.88 12.25
CA GLU A 126 -24.44 3.75 11.51
C GLU A 126 -23.92 3.77 10.07
N ILE A 127 -23.54 2.60 9.57
CA ILE A 127 -23.25 2.35 8.17
C ILE A 127 -24.29 1.35 7.68
N SER A 128 -24.96 1.69 6.57
CA SER A 128 -25.86 0.78 5.88
C SER A 128 -25.63 0.89 4.38
N SER A 129 -25.07 -0.17 3.79
CA SER A 129 -24.88 -0.35 2.36
C SER A 129 -25.32 -1.75 1.95
N ALA A 130 -25.24 -2.08 0.65
CA ALA A 130 -25.54 -3.43 0.18
C ALA A 130 -24.66 -4.50 0.84
N ASP A 131 -23.40 -4.16 1.14
CA ASP A 131 -22.36 -5.11 1.58
C ASP A 131 -22.02 -4.99 3.07
N MET A 132 -22.47 -3.92 3.75
CA MET A 132 -22.07 -3.65 5.12
C MET A 132 -23.22 -3.03 5.92
N ARG A 133 -23.50 -3.65 7.07
CA ARG A 133 -24.40 -3.07 8.07
C ARG A 133 -23.70 -3.09 9.43
N PHE A 134 -23.45 -1.91 9.98
CA PHE A 134 -22.77 -1.77 11.26
C PHE A 134 -23.30 -0.54 12.01
N ALA A 135 -23.46 -0.67 13.34
CA ALA A 135 -23.70 0.43 14.24
C ALA A 135 -22.61 0.44 15.31
N GLY A 136 -21.98 1.59 15.52
CA GLY A 136 -20.93 1.77 16.53
C GLY A 136 -21.49 1.94 17.94
N PRO A 137 -20.63 1.94 18.99
CA PRO A 137 -21.02 2.26 20.37
C PRO A 137 -21.72 3.62 20.47
N GLY A 138 -22.60 3.79 21.45
CA GLY A 138 -23.21 5.09 21.72
C GLY A 138 -22.19 6.18 22.06
N PRO A 139 -22.51 7.46 21.80
CA PRO A 139 -21.57 8.57 22.01
C PRO A 139 -21.11 8.68 23.47
N GLU A 140 -21.94 8.31 24.43
CA GLU A 140 -21.63 8.30 25.87
C GLU A 140 -20.50 7.34 26.25
N ARG A 141 -20.23 6.33 25.41
CA ARG A 141 -19.17 5.34 25.63
C ARG A 141 -17.83 5.73 25.00
N LEU A 142 -17.80 6.66 24.06
CA LEU A 142 -16.63 6.90 23.20
C LEU A 142 -15.38 7.30 23.98
N GLN A 143 -15.53 8.13 25.02
CA GLN A 143 -14.41 8.55 25.85
C GLN A 143 -13.72 7.34 26.53
N THR A 144 -14.54 6.43 27.07
CA THR A 144 -14.03 5.21 27.74
C THR A 144 -13.45 4.23 26.73
N GLU A 145 -14.16 3.97 25.62
CA GLU A 145 -13.74 3.01 24.61
C GLU A 145 -12.41 3.44 23.93
N THR A 146 -12.29 4.72 23.59
CA THR A 146 -11.05 5.25 23.03
C THR A 146 -9.91 5.26 24.05
N GLY A 147 -10.21 5.54 25.34
CA GLY A 147 -9.23 5.42 26.42
C GLY A 147 -8.65 4.00 26.49
N HIS A 148 -9.50 2.98 26.56
CA HIS A 148 -9.08 1.58 26.57
C HIS A 148 -8.26 1.22 25.31
N PHE A 149 -8.66 1.74 24.13
CA PHE A 149 -7.89 1.53 22.89
C PHE A 149 -6.49 2.12 22.98
N PHE A 150 -6.32 3.36 23.43
CA PHE A 150 -5.01 3.99 23.55
C PHE A 150 -4.11 3.27 24.57
N ASP A 151 -4.64 2.94 25.73
CA ASP A 151 -3.91 2.22 26.78
C ASP A 151 -3.41 0.88 26.26
N TRP A 152 -4.27 0.12 25.61
CA TRP A 152 -3.88 -1.16 25.00
C TRP A 152 -2.89 -0.96 23.85
N PHE A 153 -3.13 0.03 22.98
CA PHE A 153 -2.28 0.27 21.81
C PHE A 153 -0.85 0.62 22.22
N GLU A 154 -0.65 1.36 23.28
CA GLU A 154 0.69 1.75 23.73
C GLU A 154 1.33 0.71 24.67
N SER A 155 0.56 -0.04 25.47
CA SER A 155 1.11 -0.95 26.47
C SER A 155 1.20 -2.42 26.05
N SER A 156 0.41 -2.86 25.07
CA SER A 156 0.34 -4.28 24.70
C SER A 156 1.68 -4.83 24.20
N PRO A 157 2.20 -5.93 24.76
CA PRO A 157 3.43 -6.58 24.32
C PRO A 157 3.25 -7.49 23.09
N MET A 158 2.06 -7.48 22.47
CA MET A 158 1.72 -8.32 21.34
C MET A 158 2.65 -8.07 20.15
N ASP A 159 2.84 -9.08 19.30
CA ASP A 159 3.55 -8.91 18.02
C ASP A 159 2.99 -7.71 17.24
N GLY A 160 3.89 -6.89 16.69
CA GLY A 160 3.52 -5.60 16.13
C GLY A 160 2.62 -5.69 14.89
N ILE A 161 2.67 -6.77 14.10
CA ILE A 161 1.78 -6.96 12.94
C ILE A 161 0.39 -7.40 13.41
N ILE A 162 0.32 -8.36 14.34
CA ILE A 162 -0.97 -8.77 14.94
C ILE A 162 -1.62 -7.57 15.61
N LYS A 163 -0.83 -6.76 16.33
CA LYS A 163 -1.28 -5.53 16.95
C LYS A 163 -1.84 -4.54 15.94
N ALA A 164 -1.21 -4.38 14.77
CA ALA A 164 -1.73 -3.55 13.69
C ALA A 164 -3.10 -4.04 13.19
N ALA A 165 -3.26 -5.35 12.99
CA ALA A 165 -4.52 -5.95 12.55
C ALA A 165 -5.65 -5.74 13.58
N ILE A 166 -5.38 -5.96 14.87
CA ILE A 166 -6.36 -5.79 15.95
C ILE A 166 -6.68 -4.30 16.14
N ALA A 167 -5.68 -3.41 16.12
CA ALA A 167 -5.88 -1.97 16.23
C ALA A 167 -6.77 -1.44 15.08
N HIS A 168 -6.55 -1.92 13.86
CA HIS A 168 -7.37 -1.57 12.71
C HIS A 168 -8.83 -1.95 12.92
N PHE A 169 -9.09 -3.18 13.33
CA PHE A 169 -10.42 -3.67 13.63
C PHE A 169 -11.08 -2.91 14.78
N TRP A 170 -10.37 -2.76 15.89
CA TRP A 170 -10.89 -2.16 17.11
C TRP A 170 -11.27 -0.70 16.92
N PHE A 171 -10.38 0.09 16.33
CA PHE A 171 -10.67 1.51 16.05
C PHE A 171 -11.87 1.70 15.14
N LEU A 172 -12.03 0.89 14.09
CA LEU A 172 -13.20 0.93 13.21
C LEU A 172 -14.47 0.44 13.90
N THR A 173 -14.37 -0.41 14.91
CA THR A 173 -15.51 -0.84 15.71
C THR A 173 -15.95 0.26 16.67
N ILE A 174 -15.02 1.05 17.22
CA ILE A 174 -15.37 2.25 18.00
C ILE A 174 -15.94 3.34 17.08
N SER A 175 -15.29 3.59 15.95
CA SER A 175 -15.61 4.69 15.01
C SER A 175 -15.90 6.00 15.76
N PRO A 176 -14.89 6.60 16.41
CA PRO A 176 -15.12 7.70 17.36
C PRO A 176 -15.53 9.01 16.69
N PHE A 177 -15.41 9.14 15.38
CA PHE A 177 -15.70 10.35 14.64
C PHE A 177 -16.92 10.16 13.73
N ARG A 178 -17.52 11.29 13.33
CA ARG A 178 -18.63 11.30 12.39
C ARG A 178 -18.19 10.83 11.00
N GLU A 179 -16.96 11.20 10.60
CA GLU A 179 -16.33 10.84 9.33
C GLU A 179 -14.81 10.70 9.49
N GLY A 180 -14.15 10.10 8.50
CA GLY A 180 -12.68 9.99 8.47
C GLY A 180 -12.11 8.83 9.28
N ASN A 181 -12.93 8.02 9.97
CA ASN A 181 -12.47 6.88 10.77
C ASN A 181 -11.61 5.90 9.92
N GLY A 182 -12.02 5.63 8.68
CA GLY A 182 -11.28 4.75 7.76
C GLY A 182 -9.88 5.29 7.45
N ARG A 183 -9.78 6.56 7.06
CA ARG A 183 -8.49 7.19 6.74
C ARG A 183 -7.55 7.27 7.95
N LEU A 184 -8.11 7.54 9.13
CA LEU A 184 -7.36 7.59 10.38
C LEU A 184 -6.83 6.22 10.80
N VAL A 185 -7.67 5.18 10.76
CA VAL A 185 -7.22 3.84 11.15
C VAL A 185 -6.13 3.32 10.21
N ARG A 186 -6.21 3.60 8.92
CA ARG A 186 -5.15 3.24 7.98
C ARG A 186 -3.85 4.01 8.26
N THR A 187 -3.95 5.24 8.74
CA THR A 187 -2.78 5.99 9.24
C THR A 187 -2.20 5.37 10.53
N ILE A 188 -3.06 4.96 11.48
CA ILE A 188 -2.65 4.24 12.70
C ILE A 188 -1.99 2.90 12.33
N THR A 189 -2.53 2.20 11.35
CA THR A 189 -1.99 0.93 10.85
C THR A 189 -0.60 1.11 10.26
N ALA A 190 -0.40 2.10 9.39
CA ALA A 190 0.90 2.42 8.81
C ALA A 190 1.93 2.76 9.89
N LEU A 191 1.56 3.61 10.86
CA LEU A 191 2.39 3.92 12.02
C LEU A 191 2.78 2.65 12.77
N GLN A 192 1.85 1.75 13.07
CA GLN A 192 2.11 0.53 13.84
C GLN A 192 2.97 -0.47 13.07
N LEU A 193 2.81 -0.59 11.75
CA LEU A 193 3.67 -1.42 10.90
C LEU A 193 5.09 -0.87 10.87
N CYS A 194 5.28 0.44 10.72
CA CYS A 194 6.60 1.06 10.81
C CYS A 194 7.27 0.81 12.18
N ARG A 195 6.52 0.89 13.28
CA ARG A 195 7.01 0.49 14.61
C ARG A 195 7.45 -0.97 14.66
N ALA A 196 6.62 -1.89 14.11
CA ALA A 196 6.90 -3.32 14.08
C ALA A 196 8.16 -3.66 13.28
N GLN A 197 8.42 -2.92 12.21
CA GLN A 197 9.58 -3.05 11.32
C GLN A 197 10.78 -2.25 11.79
N LYS A 198 10.63 -1.41 12.82
CA LYS A 198 11.65 -0.48 13.34
C LYS A 198 12.18 0.45 12.23
N THR A 199 11.29 0.94 11.39
CA THR A 199 11.58 1.89 10.31
C THR A 199 10.76 3.15 10.50
N ASN A 200 11.14 4.22 9.80
CA ASN A 200 10.38 5.47 9.72
C ASN A 200 9.88 5.75 8.29
N HIS A 201 9.76 4.71 7.50
CA HIS A 201 9.25 4.73 6.11
C HIS A 201 8.47 3.46 5.81
N LEU A 202 7.56 3.54 4.84
CA LEU A 202 6.81 2.38 4.37
C LEU A 202 7.70 1.49 3.51
N GLN A 203 7.62 0.19 3.72
CA GLN A 203 8.31 -0.80 2.88
C GLN A 203 7.43 -1.33 1.74
N PHE A 204 6.11 -1.29 1.92
CA PHE A 204 5.10 -1.73 0.96
C PHE A 204 3.80 -0.93 1.12
N PRO A 205 3.00 -0.73 0.03
CA PRO A 205 1.78 0.07 0.08
C PRO A 205 0.57 -0.79 0.47
N LEU A 206 0.33 -0.99 1.77
CA LEU A 206 -0.77 -1.83 2.26
C LEU A 206 -2.14 -1.27 1.88
N ASN A 207 -2.33 0.06 1.90
CA ASN A 207 -3.62 0.65 1.54
C ASN A 207 -3.96 0.43 0.07
N LYS A 208 -2.97 0.38 -0.83
CA LYS A 208 -3.17 0.01 -2.24
C LYS A 208 -3.68 -1.43 -2.35
N GLN A 209 -3.10 -2.35 -1.60
CA GLN A 209 -3.54 -3.74 -1.57
C GLN A 209 -4.96 -3.89 -1.02
N ILE A 210 -5.29 -3.16 0.06
CA ILE A 210 -6.65 -3.13 0.62
C ILE A 210 -7.64 -2.54 -0.40
N PHE A 211 -7.26 -1.50 -1.14
CA PHE A 211 -8.10 -0.90 -2.16
C PHE A 211 -8.42 -1.87 -3.31
N GLU A 212 -7.44 -2.62 -3.77
CA GLU A 212 -7.61 -3.64 -4.80
C GLU A 212 -8.55 -4.78 -4.35
N ASN A 213 -8.58 -5.09 -3.04
CA ASN A 213 -9.46 -6.08 -2.42
C ASN A 213 -10.57 -5.45 -1.56
N ARG A 214 -11.05 -4.27 -1.95
CA ARG A 214 -11.96 -3.43 -1.16
C ARG A 214 -13.25 -4.15 -0.74
N GLU A 215 -13.84 -4.95 -1.58
CA GLU A 215 -15.07 -5.70 -1.26
C GLU A 215 -14.81 -6.75 -0.18
N GLU A 216 -13.69 -7.47 -0.29
CA GLU A 216 -13.30 -8.48 0.70
C GLU A 216 -12.95 -7.83 2.04
N TYR A 217 -12.29 -6.68 2.00
CA TYR A 217 -11.99 -5.89 3.19
C TYR A 217 -13.25 -5.58 4.00
N PHE A 218 -14.28 -5.01 3.35
CA PHE A 218 -15.52 -4.68 4.05
C PHE A 218 -16.27 -5.93 4.51
N ARG A 219 -16.25 -7.04 3.75
CA ARG A 219 -16.86 -8.32 4.16
C ARG A 219 -16.15 -8.91 5.38
N ALA A 220 -14.81 -8.93 5.39
CA ALA A 220 -14.04 -9.45 6.51
C ALA A 220 -14.24 -8.60 7.78
N LEU A 221 -14.21 -7.29 7.65
CA LEU A 221 -14.47 -6.35 8.74
C LEU A 221 -15.88 -6.55 9.33
N ASN A 222 -16.91 -6.53 8.48
CA ASN A 222 -18.29 -6.69 8.91
C ASN A 222 -18.53 -8.05 9.59
N LYS A 223 -17.96 -9.13 9.04
CA LYS A 223 -18.01 -10.46 9.65
C LYS A 223 -17.44 -10.46 11.07
N ALA A 224 -16.30 -9.83 11.27
CA ALA A 224 -15.65 -9.73 12.57
C ALA A 224 -16.45 -8.83 13.54
N GLN A 225 -17.00 -7.70 13.07
CA GLN A 225 -17.83 -6.79 13.85
C GLN A 225 -19.18 -7.40 14.30
N CYS A 226 -19.68 -8.39 13.55
CA CYS A 226 -20.87 -9.17 13.90
C CYS A 226 -20.53 -10.49 14.63
N GLY A 227 -19.25 -10.70 14.95
CA GLY A 227 -18.73 -11.91 15.57
C GLY A 227 -18.83 -11.90 17.09
N ASN A 228 -18.15 -12.87 17.71
CA ASN A 228 -18.14 -13.13 19.16
C ASN A 228 -16.80 -12.82 19.84
N GLY A 229 -15.93 -12.01 19.22
CA GLY A 229 -14.60 -11.69 19.74
C GLY A 229 -13.50 -12.62 19.23
N ASP A 230 -13.80 -13.62 18.40
CA ASP A 230 -12.78 -14.39 17.67
C ASP A 230 -12.36 -13.63 16.40
N LEU A 231 -11.13 -13.14 16.39
CA LEU A 231 -10.55 -12.37 15.28
C LEU A 231 -9.63 -13.21 14.39
N THR A 232 -9.66 -14.56 14.50
CA THR A 232 -8.79 -15.43 13.71
C THR A 232 -8.88 -15.14 12.22
N ASP A 233 -10.09 -15.16 11.64
CA ASP A 233 -10.29 -14.95 10.21
C ASP A 233 -9.91 -13.53 9.76
N TRP A 234 -10.16 -12.53 10.61
CA TRP A 234 -9.76 -11.14 10.35
C TRP A 234 -8.23 -10.99 10.30
N ILE A 235 -7.53 -11.53 11.30
CA ILE A 235 -6.07 -11.45 11.37
C ILE A 235 -5.44 -12.21 10.18
N LEU A 236 -5.95 -13.39 9.83
CA LEU A 236 -5.45 -14.16 8.70
C LEU A 236 -5.67 -13.41 7.38
N TRP A 237 -6.85 -12.80 7.18
CA TRP A 237 -7.10 -11.94 6.03
C TRP A 237 -6.10 -10.78 5.97
N PHE A 238 -5.89 -10.10 7.09
CA PHE A 238 -4.97 -8.96 7.17
C PHE A 238 -3.53 -9.35 6.85
N LEU A 239 -3.04 -10.49 7.37
CA LEU A 239 -1.72 -11.05 7.06
C LEU A 239 -1.60 -11.39 5.57
N THR A 240 -2.66 -11.94 4.96
CA THR A 240 -2.70 -12.20 3.52
C THR A 240 -2.53 -10.91 2.71
N GLN A 241 -3.18 -9.81 3.12
CA GLN A 241 -3.01 -8.52 2.43
C GLN A 241 -1.58 -7.99 2.54
N ILE A 242 -0.92 -8.17 3.68
CA ILE A 242 0.49 -7.82 3.85
C ILE A 242 1.38 -8.67 2.93
N ASP A 243 1.19 -9.99 2.92
CA ASP A 243 1.97 -10.93 2.08
C ASP A 243 1.86 -10.56 0.60
N GLU A 244 0.65 -10.27 0.11
CA GLU A 244 0.41 -9.87 -1.28
C GLU A 244 1.03 -8.52 -1.62
N ALA A 245 0.94 -7.53 -0.70
CA ALA A 245 1.57 -6.23 -0.87
C ALA A 245 3.10 -6.36 -0.96
N ILE A 246 3.70 -7.20 -0.10
CA ILE A 246 5.13 -7.49 -0.12
C ILE A 246 5.54 -8.17 -1.42
N GLU A 247 4.78 -9.16 -1.91
CA GLU A 247 5.11 -9.88 -3.14
C GLU A 247 5.11 -8.94 -4.35
N LYS A 248 4.05 -8.15 -4.53
CA LYS A 248 3.98 -7.13 -5.58
C LYS A 248 5.13 -6.13 -5.50
N ARG A 249 5.52 -5.75 -4.27
CA ARG A 249 6.65 -4.85 -4.08
C ARG A 249 7.98 -5.47 -4.50
N LYS A 250 8.21 -6.74 -4.17
CA LYS A 250 9.42 -7.46 -4.61
C LYS A 250 9.49 -7.56 -6.13
N GLU A 251 8.38 -7.85 -6.80
CA GLU A 251 8.31 -7.89 -8.27
C GLU A 251 8.64 -6.53 -8.90
N SER A 252 8.11 -5.44 -8.35
CA SER A 252 8.43 -4.07 -8.77
C SER A 252 9.92 -3.79 -8.64
N ILE A 253 10.52 -4.06 -7.47
CA ILE A 253 11.95 -3.86 -7.21
C ILE A 253 12.82 -4.69 -8.17
N GLN A 254 12.49 -5.95 -8.39
CA GLN A 254 13.23 -6.81 -9.31
C GLN A 254 13.21 -6.26 -10.75
N THR A 255 12.08 -5.71 -11.16
CA THR A 255 11.94 -5.06 -12.48
C THR A 255 12.85 -3.84 -12.58
N GLU A 256 12.90 -3.02 -11.53
CA GLU A 256 13.76 -1.84 -11.48
C GLU A 256 15.25 -2.19 -11.43
N ILE A 257 15.62 -3.21 -10.67
CA ILE A 257 17.00 -3.73 -10.66
C ILE A 257 17.40 -4.15 -12.08
N ARG A 258 16.56 -4.95 -12.74
CA ARG A 258 16.84 -5.37 -14.13
C ARG A 258 16.98 -4.16 -15.05
N HIS A 259 16.11 -3.17 -14.92
CA HIS A 259 16.20 -1.92 -15.68
C HIS A 259 17.52 -1.19 -15.44
N ALA A 260 17.89 -0.97 -14.17
CA ALA A 260 19.10 -0.28 -13.79
C ALA A 260 20.36 -1.04 -14.28
N MET A 261 20.39 -2.36 -14.13
CA MET A 261 21.49 -3.20 -14.62
C MET A 261 21.63 -3.12 -16.14
N PHE A 262 20.50 -3.20 -16.86
CA PHE A 262 20.50 -3.08 -18.32
C PHE A 262 20.97 -1.69 -18.77
N MET A 263 20.46 -0.60 -18.17
CA MET A 263 20.88 0.78 -18.49
C MET A 263 22.36 1.01 -18.20
N ASN A 264 22.87 0.41 -17.12
CA ASN A 264 24.30 0.48 -16.80
C ASN A 264 25.18 -0.27 -17.84
N LYS A 265 24.71 -1.45 -18.29
CA LYS A 265 25.39 -2.25 -19.32
C LYS A 265 25.50 -1.51 -20.67
N ILE A 266 24.47 -0.70 -21.00
CA ILE A 266 24.44 0.07 -22.25
C ILE A 266 25.01 1.50 -22.11
N SER A 267 25.41 1.88 -20.91
CA SER A 267 26.01 3.17 -20.60
C SER A 267 27.26 3.38 -21.44
N GLY A 268 27.33 4.53 -22.15
CA GLY A 268 28.44 4.84 -23.09
C GLY A 268 28.22 4.42 -24.56
N THR A 269 27.15 3.66 -24.85
CA THR A 269 26.78 3.38 -26.25
C THR A 269 25.85 4.47 -26.78
N PRO A 270 26.16 5.13 -27.92
CA PRO A 270 25.25 6.14 -28.48
C PRO A 270 23.92 5.51 -28.89
N ILE A 271 22.85 5.92 -28.26
CA ILE A 271 21.48 5.44 -28.50
C ILE A 271 20.63 6.60 -28.98
N GLY A 272 19.87 6.39 -30.06
CA GLY A 272 18.91 7.38 -30.54
C GLY A 272 17.65 7.40 -29.63
N GLU A 273 16.94 8.53 -29.62
CA GLU A 273 15.74 8.74 -28.78
C GLU A 273 14.70 7.63 -28.95
N ARG A 274 14.41 7.19 -30.18
CA ARG A 274 13.45 6.11 -30.45
C ARG A 274 13.95 4.74 -30.01
N GLU A 275 15.25 4.50 -30.14
CA GLU A 275 15.89 3.28 -29.64
C GLU A 275 15.76 3.21 -28.12
N GLN A 276 15.98 4.33 -27.43
CA GLN A 276 15.80 4.44 -25.98
C GLN A 276 14.36 4.17 -25.58
N GLN A 277 13.37 4.79 -26.25
CA GLN A 277 11.95 4.53 -26.01
C GLN A 277 11.58 3.04 -26.19
N LEU A 278 12.15 2.36 -27.21
CA LEU A 278 11.92 0.93 -27.42
C LEU A 278 12.49 0.07 -26.28
N LEU A 279 13.69 0.40 -25.83
CA LEU A 279 14.33 -0.30 -24.71
C LEU A 279 13.54 -0.09 -23.41
N GLU A 280 13.16 1.13 -23.11
CA GLU A 280 12.36 1.47 -21.93
C GLU A 280 10.99 0.78 -21.96
N ALA A 281 10.29 0.78 -23.09
CA ALA A 281 9.01 0.09 -23.26
C ALA A 281 9.11 -1.43 -23.11
N SER A 282 10.21 -2.02 -23.56
CA SER A 282 10.48 -3.45 -23.40
C SER A 282 10.80 -3.80 -21.94
N LEU A 283 11.58 -2.97 -21.25
CA LEU A 283 11.91 -3.15 -19.83
C LEU A 283 10.69 -2.95 -18.93
N ALA A 284 9.82 -1.98 -19.26
CA ALA A 284 8.56 -1.72 -18.56
C ALA A 284 7.46 -2.76 -18.83
N GLY A 285 7.71 -3.73 -19.73
CA GLY A 285 6.71 -4.73 -20.10
C GLY A 285 5.57 -4.20 -21.00
N THR A 286 5.66 -2.95 -21.47
CA THR A 286 4.71 -2.37 -22.43
C THR A 286 4.78 -3.09 -23.78
N ILE A 287 5.97 -3.61 -24.12
CA ILE A 287 6.19 -4.51 -25.24
C ILE A 287 6.39 -5.93 -24.67
N PRO A 288 5.79 -6.97 -25.29
CA PRO A 288 6.01 -8.35 -24.86
C PRO A 288 7.51 -8.72 -24.79
N GLN A 289 7.89 -9.64 -23.91
CA GLN A 289 9.29 -10.11 -23.79
C GLN A 289 9.85 -10.60 -25.14
N GLU A 290 9.00 -11.23 -25.95
CA GLU A 290 9.30 -11.55 -27.35
C GLU A 290 8.36 -10.73 -28.25
N PHE A 291 8.92 -9.80 -28.99
CA PHE A 291 8.19 -8.86 -29.84
C PHE A 291 8.59 -8.98 -31.32
N THR A 292 7.73 -8.49 -32.19
CA THR A 292 7.96 -8.37 -33.62
C THR A 292 8.08 -6.90 -34.04
N ALA A 293 8.63 -6.62 -35.22
CA ALA A 293 8.64 -5.25 -35.77
C ALA A 293 7.22 -4.67 -35.91
N LYS A 294 6.20 -5.53 -36.11
CA LYS A 294 4.81 -5.11 -36.17
C LYS A 294 4.29 -4.63 -34.81
N ASP A 295 4.68 -5.28 -33.72
CA ASP A 295 4.29 -4.89 -32.37
C ASP A 295 4.88 -3.51 -32.03
N VAL A 296 6.16 -3.31 -32.33
CA VAL A 296 6.86 -2.04 -32.16
C VAL A 296 6.22 -0.93 -33.01
N ALA A 297 5.97 -1.20 -34.28
CA ALA A 297 5.32 -0.25 -35.18
C ALA A 297 3.94 0.19 -34.68
N LYS A 298 3.14 -0.76 -34.15
CA LYS A 298 1.81 -0.50 -33.60
C LYS A 298 1.87 0.35 -32.32
N ILE A 299 2.79 0.04 -31.39
CA ILE A 299 2.90 0.73 -30.11
C ILE A 299 3.38 2.16 -30.29
N PHE A 300 4.37 2.39 -31.18
CA PHE A 300 4.95 3.72 -31.39
C PHE A 300 4.33 4.51 -32.56
N GLY A 301 3.29 3.97 -33.22
CA GLY A 301 2.66 4.64 -34.35
C GLY A 301 3.59 4.89 -35.53
N THR A 302 4.57 4.00 -35.76
CA THR A 302 5.57 4.13 -36.83
C THR A 302 5.33 3.14 -37.97
N SER A 303 6.07 3.31 -39.09
CA SER A 303 6.06 2.29 -40.16
C SER A 303 6.81 1.03 -39.74
N HIS A 304 6.43 -0.13 -40.31
CA HIS A 304 7.12 -1.41 -40.10
C HIS A 304 8.62 -1.30 -40.41
N ASP A 305 8.99 -0.58 -41.49
CA ASP A 305 10.37 -0.43 -41.93
C ASP A 305 11.19 0.43 -40.96
N THR A 306 10.55 1.45 -40.35
CA THR A 306 11.18 2.26 -39.31
C THR A 306 11.43 1.42 -38.05
N ALA A 307 10.44 0.69 -37.57
CA ALA A 307 10.58 -0.20 -36.43
C ALA A 307 11.66 -1.27 -36.65
N LEU A 308 11.69 -1.87 -37.85
CA LEU A 308 12.69 -2.88 -38.20
C LEU A 308 14.10 -2.30 -38.23
N ARG A 309 14.29 -1.06 -38.73
CA ARG A 309 15.57 -0.36 -38.74
C ARG A 309 16.09 -0.10 -37.33
N GLU A 310 15.24 0.36 -36.43
CA GLU A 310 15.57 0.60 -35.02
C GLU A 310 15.97 -0.71 -34.33
N ILE A 311 15.18 -1.79 -34.49
CA ILE A 311 15.51 -3.12 -33.98
C ILE A 311 16.86 -3.61 -34.51
N GLN A 312 17.10 -3.46 -35.81
CA GLN A 312 18.41 -3.87 -36.43
C GLN A 312 19.57 -3.06 -35.87
N SER A 313 19.39 -1.78 -35.63
CA SER A 313 20.39 -0.93 -34.99
C SER A 313 20.72 -1.42 -33.58
N LEU A 314 19.69 -1.72 -32.80
CA LEU A 314 19.85 -2.28 -31.44
C LEU A 314 20.51 -3.67 -31.43
N ILE A 315 20.23 -4.50 -32.45
CA ILE A 315 20.95 -5.79 -32.63
C ILE A 315 22.47 -5.55 -32.90
N LYS A 316 22.81 -4.61 -33.77
CA LYS A 316 24.20 -4.25 -34.01
C LYS A 316 24.91 -3.72 -32.77
N LYS A 317 24.20 -3.05 -31.88
CA LYS A 317 24.66 -2.56 -30.58
C LYS A 317 24.68 -3.63 -29.48
N GLY A 318 24.20 -4.86 -29.79
CA GLY A 318 24.20 -5.98 -28.85
C GLY A 318 23.13 -5.87 -27.74
N MET A 319 22.13 -5.01 -27.91
CA MET A 319 21.08 -4.77 -26.91
C MET A 319 19.82 -5.60 -27.14
N VAL A 320 19.58 -6.00 -28.39
CA VAL A 320 18.48 -6.85 -28.82
C VAL A 320 19.06 -8.05 -29.57
N LYS A 321 18.44 -9.21 -29.40
CA LYS A 321 18.77 -10.43 -30.18
C LYS A 321 17.58 -10.88 -30.98
N ALA A 322 17.86 -11.48 -32.14
CA ALA A 322 16.86 -12.15 -32.94
C ALA A 322 16.70 -13.60 -32.46
N ASN A 323 15.47 -14.01 -32.18
CA ASN A 323 15.16 -15.39 -31.81
C ASN A 323 15.16 -16.28 -33.06
N GLN A 324 15.48 -17.57 -32.97
CA GLN A 324 15.84 -18.51 -34.07
C GLN A 324 14.76 -18.82 -35.13
N LYS A 325 13.69 -18.06 -35.27
CA LYS A 325 12.68 -18.23 -36.30
C LYS A 325 12.80 -17.12 -37.35
N GLY A 326 13.44 -17.42 -38.48
CA GLY A 326 13.49 -16.51 -39.61
C GLY A 326 12.17 -16.38 -40.37
N GLY A 327 11.98 -15.29 -41.14
CA GLY A 327 10.85 -15.02 -42.02
C GLY A 327 9.88 -13.95 -41.47
N ARG A 328 8.65 -13.87 -42.01
CA ARG A 328 7.63 -12.85 -41.65
C ARG A 328 7.21 -12.82 -40.17
N SER A 329 7.60 -13.82 -39.40
CA SER A 329 7.30 -13.95 -37.95
C SER A 329 8.54 -13.83 -37.10
N GLN A 330 9.59 -13.14 -37.54
CA GLN A 330 10.82 -12.93 -36.76
C GLN A 330 10.51 -12.25 -35.43
N ARG A 331 10.92 -12.87 -34.33
CA ARG A 331 10.80 -12.32 -32.98
C ARG A 331 12.13 -11.85 -32.46
N TYR A 332 12.09 -10.89 -31.60
CA TYR A 332 13.22 -10.23 -30.99
C TYR A 332 13.01 -10.18 -29.48
N SER A 333 14.09 -10.16 -28.70
CA SER A 333 14.05 -9.95 -27.26
C SER A 333 15.28 -9.14 -26.83
N LEU A 334 15.21 -8.53 -25.64
CA LEU A 334 16.38 -7.87 -25.05
C LEU A 334 17.49 -8.91 -24.77
N VAL A 335 18.72 -8.47 -24.79
CA VAL A 335 19.89 -9.26 -24.37
C VAL A 335 20.07 -9.00 -22.88
N GLU A 336 19.66 -9.94 -22.04
CA GLU A 336 19.84 -9.91 -20.60
C GLU A 336 21.31 -9.97 -20.18
#